data_09e3aaf40e8c7c29ebda31ae10651ad2
#
_entry.id   09e3aaf40e8c7c29ebda31ae10651ad2
#
_cell.length_a   1.000
_cell.length_b   1.000
_cell.length_c   1.000
_cell.angle_alpha   90.00
_cell.angle_beta   90.00
_cell.angle_gamma   90.00
#
_symmetry.space_group_name_H-M   'P 1'
#
loop_
_entity.id
_entity.type
_entity.pdbx_description
1 polymer ?
#
loop_
_entity_poly.entity_id
_entity_poly.type
_entity_poly.pdbx_seq_one_letter_code
_entity_poly.pdbx_strand_id
1 'polypeptide(L)'
;MAEMIVKAMPIAPKEKQAYIYYRDGLAAQNDGDYSEALENYEESLKLEENAIDRGETLKNMAIIYMSNGDEERAISTYLKALEENPKQPSCLKNMGLIYEKRGRQAQEAGNQDESDIWLDKAADVWSKAVRLYPGGYLDIENWLKTTGRSNIDVYF
;
A
#
# COMPACT_ATOMS: atom_id res chain seq x y z
N MET A 1 22.42 19.22 3.34
CA MET A 1 22.32 18.64 4.71
C MET A 1 22.01 17.16 4.71
N ALA A 2 21.04 16.67 3.97
CA ALA A 2 20.71 15.23 3.90
C ALA A 2 21.87 14.35 3.44
N GLU A 3 22.65 14.77 2.45
CA GLU A 3 23.84 14.03 1.98
C GLU A 3 24.95 13.91 3.03
N MET A 4 25.11 14.94 3.88
CA MET A 4 26.08 14.88 4.97
C MET A 4 25.67 13.88 6.06
N ILE A 5 24.37 13.78 6.33
CA ILE A 5 23.84 12.83 7.31
C ILE A 5 24.07 11.40 6.83
N VAL A 6 23.78 11.10 5.56
CA VAL A 6 24.00 9.76 4.98
C VAL A 6 25.49 9.39 5.00
N LYS A 7 26.40 10.32 4.72
CA LYS A 7 27.85 10.07 4.79
C LYS A 7 28.35 9.78 6.21
N ALA A 8 27.69 10.30 7.22
CA ALA A 8 28.07 10.13 8.62
C ALA A 8 27.50 8.85 9.27
N MET A 9 26.53 8.17 8.61
CA MET A 9 25.93 6.96 9.16
C MET A 9 26.89 5.78 9.11
N PRO A 10 27.10 5.04 10.22
CA PRO A 10 27.94 3.85 10.25
C PRO A 10 27.18 2.63 9.72
N ILE A 11 26.73 2.69 8.48
CA ILE A 11 26.01 1.62 7.79
C ILE A 11 26.84 1.10 6.60
N ALA A 12 26.56 -0.13 6.18
CA ALA A 12 27.25 -0.73 5.05
C ALA A 12 27.06 0.11 3.75
N PRO A 13 28.07 0.19 2.86
CA PRO A 13 27.97 0.98 1.63
C PRO A 13 26.75 0.63 0.77
N LYS A 14 26.38 -0.66 0.72
CA LYS A 14 25.21 -1.15 -0.01
C LYS A 14 23.91 -0.60 0.56
N GLU A 15 23.75 -0.60 1.88
CA GLU A 15 22.59 -0.03 2.59
C GLU A 15 22.48 1.49 2.37
N LYS A 16 23.61 2.19 2.40
CA LYS A 16 23.67 3.63 2.07
C LYS A 16 23.15 3.90 0.68
N GLN A 17 23.59 3.11 -0.28
CA GLN A 17 23.18 3.28 -1.67
C GLN A 17 21.71 2.96 -1.87
N ALA A 18 21.22 1.90 -1.24
CA ALA A 18 19.78 1.57 -1.23
C ALA A 18 18.94 2.72 -0.67
N TYR A 19 19.37 3.31 0.45
CA TYR A 19 18.69 4.46 1.05
C TYR A 19 18.72 5.71 0.16
N ILE A 20 19.83 5.98 -0.54
CA ILE A 20 19.94 7.11 -1.47
C ILE A 20 18.91 6.94 -2.60
N TYR A 21 18.82 5.78 -3.22
CA TYR A 21 17.81 5.52 -4.26
C TYR A 21 16.40 5.64 -3.73
N TYR A 22 16.10 5.09 -2.54
CA TYR A 22 14.78 5.26 -1.92
C TYR A 22 14.43 6.73 -1.71
N ARG A 23 15.34 7.52 -1.13
CA ARG A 23 15.16 8.95 -0.89
C ARG A 23 14.92 9.72 -2.19
N ASP A 24 15.71 9.44 -3.21
CA ASP A 24 15.61 10.11 -4.52
C ASP A 24 14.30 9.72 -5.22
N GLY A 25 13.88 8.45 -5.09
CA GLY A 25 12.56 8.00 -5.53
C GLY A 25 11.41 8.71 -4.83
N LEU A 26 11.51 8.90 -3.51
CA LEU A 26 10.49 9.62 -2.74
C LEU A 26 10.42 11.11 -3.14
N ALA A 27 11.56 11.74 -3.39
CA ALA A 27 11.60 13.12 -3.87
C ALA A 27 10.95 13.24 -5.26
N ALA A 28 11.27 12.37 -6.19
CA ALA A 28 10.68 12.32 -7.53
C ALA A 28 9.16 12.07 -7.45
N GLN A 29 8.70 11.18 -6.57
CA GLN A 29 7.28 10.93 -6.35
C GLN A 29 6.56 12.17 -5.84
N ASN A 30 7.14 12.90 -4.90
CA ASN A 30 6.58 14.13 -4.36
C ASN A 30 6.51 15.25 -5.41
N ASP A 31 7.45 15.27 -6.34
CA ASP A 31 7.47 16.21 -7.47
C ASP A 31 6.54 15.79 -8.61
N GLY A 32 5.96 14.60 -8.54
CA GLY A 32 5.06 14.04 -9.56
C GLY A 32 5.79 13.38 -10.72
N ASP A 33 7.11 13.24 -10.65
CA ASP A 33 7.90 12.50 -11.63
C ASP A 33 7.88 10.99 -11.32
N TYR A 34 6.77 10.37 -11.66
CA TYR A 34 6.51 8.98 -11.32
C TYR A 34 7.43 8.00 -12.06
N SER A 35 7.89 8.34 -13.27
CA SER A 35 8.83 7.49 -14.01
C SER A 35 10.17 7.42 -13.28
N GLU A 36 10.74 8.57 -12.93
CA GLU A 36 11.99 8.66 -12.17
C GLU A 36 11.85 8.02 -10.78
N ALA A 37 10.70 8.24 -10.13
CA ALA A 37 10.42 7.62 -8.84
C ALA A 37 10.47 6.11 -8.90
N LEU A 38 9.80 5.48 -9.87
CA LEU A 38 9.79 4.03 -10.05
C LEU A 38 11.19 3.48 -10.35
N GLU A 39 11.96 4.14 -11.23
CA GLU A 39 13.33 3.74 -11.52
C GLU A 39 14.21 3.73 -10.26
N ASN A 40 14.14 4.79 -9.45
CA ASN A 40 14.89 4.88 -8.21
C ASN A 40 14.44 3.81 -7.18
N TYR A 41 13.14 3.58 -7.05
CA TYR A 41 12.63 2.52 -6.16
C TYR A 41 13.07 1.13 -6.60
N GLU A 42 13.10 0.85 -7.90
CA GLU A 42 13.62 -0.42 -8.43
C GLU A 42 15.11 -0.61 -8.13
N GLU A 43 15.93 0.43 -8.28
CA GLU A 43 17.34 0.38 -7.91
C GLU A 43 17.54 0.19 -6.40
N SER A 44 16.70 0.84 -5.58
CA SER A 44 16.70 0.62 -4.13
C SER A 44 16.41 -0.84 -3.79
N LEU A 45 15.37 -1.42 -4.38
CA LEU A 45 14.98 -2.81 -4.11
C LEU A 45 16.06 -3.84 -4.51
N LYS A 46 16.89 -3.56 -5.50
CA LYS A 46 18.01 -4.45 -5.88
C LYS A 46 19.07 -4.54 -4.79
N LEU A 47 19.20 -3.49 -3.98
CA LEU A 47 20.25 -3.36 -2.97
C LEU A 47 19.73 -3.57 -1.54
N GLU A 48 18.43 -3.33 -1.29
CA GLU A 48 17.82 -3.40 0.03
C GLU A 48 17.56 -4.84 0.45
N GLU A 49 18.02 -5.20 1.64
CA GLU A 49 17.85 -6.54 2.22
C GLU A 49 16.88 -6.55 3.41
N ASN A 50 16.62 -5.37 4.00
CA ASN A 50 15.69 -5.28 5.12
C ASN A 50 14.24 -5.38 4.62
N ALA A 51 13.50 -6.36 5.14
CA ALA A 51 12.14 -6.64 4.70
C ALA A 51 11.16 -5.48 4.98
N ILE A 52 11.34 -4.74 6.07
CA ILE A 52 10.49 -3.59 6.40
C ILE A 52 10.71 -2.47 5.38
N ASP A 53 11.97 -2.15 5.05
CA ASP A 53 12.33 -1.11 4.09
C ASP A 53 11.93 -1.50 2.66
N ARG A 54 12.06 -2.78 2.30
CA ARG A 54 11.55 -3.32 1.04
C ARG A 54 10.03 -3.17 0.94
N GLY A 55 9.32 -3.51 2.00
CA GLY A 55 7.87 -3.36 2.08
C GLY A 55 7.42 -1.90 1.92
N GLU A 56 8.15 -0.96 2.51
CA GLU A 56 7.88 0.49 2.38
C GLU A 56 8.08 0.97 0.94
N THR A 57 9.17 0.56 0.30
CA THR A 57 9.47 0.91 -1.09
C THR A 57 8.39 0.36 -2.04
N LEU A 58 8.01 -0.91 -1.90
CA LEU A 58 6.95 -1.53 -2.68
C LEU A 58 5.60 -0.85 -2.47
N LYS A 59 5.26 -0.46 -1.25
CA LYS A 59 4.05 0.31 -0.96
C LYS A 59 4.04 1.63 -1.75
N ASN A 60 5.14 2.36 -1.76
CA ASN A 60 5.23 3.62 -2.49
C ASN A 60 5.09 3.42 -4.01
N MET A 61 5.68 2.37 -4.58
CA MET A 61 5.47 2.00 -5.99
C MET A 61 4.00 1.68 -6.28
N ALA A 62 3.33 0.93 -5.41
CA ALA A 62 1.92 0.60 -5.56
C ALA A 62 1.03 1.86 -5.53
N ILE A 63 1.36 2.84 -4.69
CA ILE A 63 0.66 4.15 -4.66
C ILE A 63 0.79 4.87 -6.00
N ILE A 64 1.96 4.82 -6.64
CA ILE A 64 2.17 5.41 -7.97
C ILE A 64 1.29 4.70 -9.00
N TYR A 65 1.27 3.36 -9.03
CA TYR A 65 0.40 2.62 -9.96
C TYR A 65 -1.07 2.93 -9.73
N MET A 66 -1.52 3.02 -8.49
CA MET A 66 -2.88 3.40 -8.13
C MET A 66 -3.22 4.81 -8.62
N SER A 67 -2.30 5.78 -8.45
CA SER A 67 -2.47 7.16 -8.91
C SER A 67 -2.56 7.27 -10.44
N ASN A 68 -1.87 6.38 -11.15
CA ASN A 68 -1.93 6.28 -12.61
C ASN A 68 -3.14 5.49 -13.13
N GLY A 69 -4.00 4.97 -12.26
CA GLY A 69 -5.15 4.16 -12.62
C GLY A 69 -4.81 2.72 -12.99
N ASP A 70 -3.58 2.29 -12.81
CA ASP A 70 -3.15 0.90 -13.05
C ASP A 70 -3.42 0.04 -11.81
N GLU A 71 -4.70 -0.27 -11.62
CA GLU A 71 -5.18 -0.99 -10.44
C GLU A 71 -4.60 -2.41 -10.32
N GLU A 72 -4.34 -3.08 -11.45
CA GLU A 72 -3.79 -4.44 -11.45
C GLU A 72 -2.34 -4.44 -10.93
N ARG A 73 -1.49 -3.55 -11.43
CA ARG A 73 -0.14 -3.40 -10.91
C ARG A 73 -0.13 -2.89 -9.48
N ALA A 74 -1.05 -2.00 -9.12
CA ALA A 74 -1.19 -1.53 -7.74
C ALA A 74 -1.47 -2.70 -6.79
N ILE A 75 -2.49 -3.52 -7.06
CA ILE A 75 -2.85 -4.66 -6.23
C ILE A 75 -1.68 -5.65 -6.12
N SER A 76 -1.08 -6.05 -7.25
CA SER A 76 0.02 -7.01 -7.24
C SER A 76 1.23 -6.50 -6.45
N THR A 77 1.50 -5.19 -6.50
CA THR A 77 2.61 -4.56 -5.79
C THR A 77 2.31 -4.39 -4.30
N TYR A 78 1.06 -4.05 -3.92
CA TYR A 78 0.64 -4.07 -2.51
C TYR A 78 0.76 -5.46 -1.90
N LEU A 79 0.41 -6.52 -2.64
CA LEU A 79 0.58 -7.90 -2.16
C LEU A 79 2.05 -8.22 -1.91
N LYS A 80 2.96 -7.85 -2.81
CA LYS A 80 4.41 -8.00 -2.58
C LYS A 80 4.89 -7.20 -1.37
N ALA A 81 4.37 -5.98 -1.18
CA ALA A 81 4.70 -5.19 0.00
C ALA A 81 4.28 -5.88 1.30
N LEU A 82 3.11 -6.51 1.32
CA LEU A 82 2.60 -7.27 2.46
C LEU A 82 3.32 -8.61 2.68
N GLU A 83 3.89 -9.23 1.63
CA GLU A 83 4.77 -10.39 1.76
C GLU A 83 6.06 -10.01 2.50
N GLU A 84 6.65 -8.87 2.17
CA GLU A 84 7.85 -8.35 2.85
C GLU A 84 7.54 -7.87 4.28
N ASN A 85 6.47 -7.12 4.47
CA ASN A 85 6.03 -6.62 5.76
C ASN A 85 4.51 -6.72 5.92
N PRO A 86 4.00 -7.76 6.61
CA PRO A 86 2.55 -7.94 6.79
C PRO A 86 1.88 -6.87 7.65
N LYS A 87 2.64 -6.08 8.39
CA LYS A 87 2.13 -5.04 9.30
C LYS A 87 2.08 -3.66 8.63
N GLN A 88 1.43 -3.59 7.47
CA GLN A 88 1.22 -2.36 6.71
C GLN A 88 -0.28 -2.12 6.48
N PRO A 89 -1.00 -1.56 7.46
CA PRO A 89 -2.46 -1.36 7.34
C PRO A 89 -2.83 -0.43 6.17
N SER A 90 -1.96 0.49 5.78
CA SER A 90 -2.17 1.36 4.62
C SER A 90 -2.24 0.62 3.28
N CYS A 91 -1.47 -0.47 3.12
CA CYS A 91 -1.58 -1.32 1.93
C CYS A 91 -2.96 -1.97 1.84
N LEU A 92 -3.42 -2.56 2.93
CA LEU A 92 -4.74 -3.19 3.03
C LEU A 92 -5.88 -2.17 2.82
N LYS A 93 -5.74 -0.98 3.41
CA LYS A 93 -6.69 0.13 3.19
C LYS A 93 -6.79 0.48 1.70
N ASN A 94 -5.68 0.68 1.03
CA ASN A 94 -5.65 1.10 -0.37
C ASN A 94 -6.17 0.00 -1.31
N MET A 95 -5.84 -1.27 -1.05
CA MET A 95 -6.44 -2.40 -1.78
C MET A 95 -7.96 -2.43 -1.63
N GLY A 96 -8.45 -2.22 -0.42
CA GLY A 96 -9.88 -2.16 -0.14
C GLY A 96 -10.60 -1.05 -0.90
N LEU A 97 -9.97 0.12 -1.07
CA LEU A 97 -10.51 1.21 -1.91
C LEU A 97 -10.69 0.78 -3.37
N ILE A 98 -9.75 0.03 -3.93
CA ILE A 98 -9.86 -0.49 -5.30
C ILE A 98 -11.01 -1.49 -5.39
N TYR A 99 -11.11 -2.43 -4.46
CA TYR A 99 -12.16 -3.45 -4.46
C TYR A 99 -13.55 -2.84 -4.24
N GLU A 100 -13.69 -1.91 -3.31
CA GLU A 100 -14.96 -1.21 -3.05
C GLU A 100 -15.43 -0.42 -4.29
N LYS A 101 -14.52 0.28 -4.96
CA LYS A 101 -14.81 0.96 -6.23
C LYS A 101 -15.32 0.00 -7.29
N ARG A 102 -14.68 -1.16 -7.46
CA ARG A 102 -15.13 -2.21 -8.41
C ARG A 102 -16.50 -2.75 -8.03
N GLY A 103 -16.75 -2.96 -6.75
CA GLY A 103 -18.06 -3.38 -6.24
C GLY A 103 -19.16 -2.38 -6.57
N ARG A 104 -18.93 -1.10 -6.35
CA ARG A 104 -19.89 -0.04 -6.72
C ARG A 104 -20.12 0.02 -8.22
N GLN A 105 -19.08 -0.08 -9.04
CA GLN A 105 -19.20 -0.09 -10.49
C GLN A 105 -20.04 -1.27 -10.99
N ALA A 106 -19.85 -2.46 -10.43
CA ALA A 106 -20.66 -3.64 -10.74
C ALA A 106 -22.12 -3.44 -10.33
N GLN A 107 -22.37 -2.83 -9.18
CA GLN A 107 -23.73 -2.51 -8.70
C GLN A 107 -24.44 -1.51 -9.64
N GLU A 108 -23.74 -0.46 -10.06
CA GLU A 108 -24.26 0.53 -11.00
C GLU A 108 -24.56 -0.09 -12.37
N ALA A 109 -23.80 -1.11 -12.78
CA ALA A 109 -24.05 -1.88 -13.99
C ALA A 109 -25.17 -2.93 -13.85
N GLY A 110 -25.78 -3.06 -12.66
CA GLY A 110 -26.84 -4.01 -12.36
C GLY A 110 -26.37 -5.44 -12.09
N ASN A 111 -25.07 -5.66 -11.91
CA ASN A 111 -24.47 -6.95 -11.61
C ASN A 111 -24.25 -7.13 -10.11
N GLN A 112 -25.32 -7.52 -9.40
CA GLN A 112 -25.29 -7.63 -7.95
C GLN A 112 -24.32 -8.73 -7.46
N ASP A 113 -24.28 -9.87 -8.13
CA ASP A 113 -23.41 -10.98 -7.73
C ASP A 113 -21.91 -10.59 -7.80
N GLU A 114 -21.52 -9.92 -8.86
CA GLU A 114 -20.15 -9.40 -9.01
C GLU A 114 -19.85 -8.30 -7.98
N SER A 115 -20.83 -7.42 -7.74
CA SER A 115 -20.71 -6.38 -6.71
C SER A 115 -20.43 -6.99 -5.34
N ASP A 116 -21.18 -8.00 -4.94
CA ASP A 116 -21.00 -8.66 -3.64
C ASP A 116 -19.61 -9.31 -3.53
N ILE A 117 -19.12 -9.95 -4.58
CA ILE A 117 -17.77 -10.53 -4.60
C ILE A 117 -16.70 -9.45 -4.33
N TRP A 118 -16.78 -8.31 -5.00
CA TRP A 118 -15.81 -7.22 -4.81
C TRP A 118 -15.93 -6.55 -3.45
N LEU A 119 -17.14 -6.32 -2.97
CA LEU A 119 -17.38 -5.72 -1.65
C LEU A 119 -16.93 -6.65 -0.51
N ASP A 120 -17.07 -7.96 -0.67
CA ASP A 120 -16.55 -8.94 0.29
C ASP A 120 -15.03 -8.97 0.32
N LYS A 121 -14.38 -8.83 -0.84
CA LYS A 121 -12.91 -8.66 -0.89
C LYS A 121 -12.46 -7.38 -0.20
N ALA A 122 -13.18 -6.27 -0.39
CA ALA A 122 -12.90 -5.03 0.32
C ALA A 122 -13.05 -5.22 1.84
N ALA A 123 -14.12 -5.86 2.28
CA ALA A 123 -14.36 -6.16 3.69
C ALA A 123 -13.25 -7.00 4.31
N ASP A 124 -12.74 -8.01 3.60
CA ASP A 124 -11.66 -8.86 4.09
C ASP A 124 -10.37 -8.07 4.36
N VAL A 125 -9.91 -7.28 3.39
CA VAL A 125 -8.67 -6.50 3.57
C VAL A 125 -8.86 -5.35 4.56
N TRP A 126 -10.02 -4.70 4.58
CA TRP A 126 -10.31 -3.63 5.52
C TRP A 126 -10.45 -4.11 6.96
N SER A 127 -11.03 -5.28 7.17
CA SER A 127 -11.07 -5.93 8.49
C SER A 127 -9.68 -6.20 9.03
N LYS A 128 -8.76 -6.64 8.16
CA LYS A 128 -7.34 -6.83 8.51
C LYS A 128 -6.66 -5.49 8.84
N ALA A 129 -6.92 -4.43 8.06
CA ALA A 129 -6.39 -3.10 8.31
C ALA A 129 -6.82 -2.54 9.68
N VAL A 130 -8.10 -2.67 10.00
CA VAL A 130 -8.66 -2.22 11.29
C VAL A 130 -8.07 -3.00 12.46
N ARG A 131 -7.85 -4.31 12.32
CA ARG A 131 -7.19 -5.12 13.36
C ARG A 131 -5.74 -4.71 13.60
N LEU A 132 -5.01 -4.30 12.54
CA LEU A 132 -3.64 -3.83 12.66
C LEU A 132 -3.55 -2.43 13.25
N TYR A 133 -4.56 -1.59 13.02
CA TYR A 133 -4.60 -0.20 13.49
C TYR A 133 -6.00 0.17 14.01
N PRO A 134 -6.39 -0.36 15.18
CA PRO A 134 -7.71 -0.09 15.77
C PRO A 134 -7.95 1.41 15.97
N GLY A 135 -9.11 1.90 15.55
CA GLY A 135 -9.48 3.31 15.64
C GLY A 135 -8.78 4.23 14.61
N GLY A 136 -7.90 3.70 13.78
CA GLY A 136 -7.20 4.48 12.76
C GLY A 136 -8.00 4.78 11.50
N TYR A 137 -9.06 4.01 11.25
CA TYR A 137 -9.89 4.07 10.05
C TYR A 137 -11.38 4.02 10.39
N LEU A 138 -11.88 5.07 11.02
CA LEU A 138 -13.28 5.12 11.49
C LEU A 138 -14.31 5.04 10.36
N ASP A 139 -14.01 5.60 9.21
CA ASP A 139 -14.83 5.50 8.00
C ASP A 139 -14.98 4.04 7.51
N ILE A 140 -13.89 3.30 7.52
CA ILE A 140 -13.87 1.87 7.18
C ILE A 140 -14.63 1.05 8.21
N GLU A 141 -14.41 1.30 9.50
CA GLU A 141 -15.16 0.62 10.58
C GLU A 141 -16.66 0.84 10.44
N ASN A 142 -17.08 2.08 10.14
CA ASN A 142 -18.47 2.40 9.90
C ASN A 142 -19.01 1.70 8.65
N TRP A 143 -18.27 1.67 7.57
CA TRP A 143 -18.64 0.98 6.34
C TRP A 143 -18.84 -0.53 6.59
N LEU A 144 -17.93 -1.18 7.30
CA LEU A 144 -18.05 -2.59 7.67
C LEU A 144 -19.32 -2.86 8.48
N LYS A 145 -19.66 -2.00 9.44
CA LYS A 145 -20.87 -2.12 10.26
C LYS A 145 -22.14 -1.90 9.44
N THR A 146 -22.20 -0.82 8.66
CA THR A 146 -23.41 -0.43 7.91
C THR A 146 -23.72 -1.38 6.76
N THR A 147 -22.73 -2.03 6.17
CA THR A 147 -22.91 -3.02 5.10
C THR A 147 -23.16 -4.43 5.62
N GLY A 148 -23.11 -4.64 6.93
CA GLY A 148 -23.23 -5.97 7.53
C GLY A 148 -22.07 -6.92 7.21
N ARG A 149 -20.94 -6.38 6.77
CA ARG A 149 -19.70 -7.13 6.43
C ARG A 149 -18.68 -7.14 7.57
N SER A 150 -19.10 -6.73 8.74
CA SER A 150 -18.29 -6.75 9.95
C SER A 150 -18.21 -8.17 10.51
N ASN A 151 -17.23 -8.97 10.08
CA ASN A 151 -16.79 -10.17 10.79
C ASN A 151 -15.76 -9.83 11.88
N ILE A 152 -15.70 -8.55 12.25
CA ILE A 152 -14.85 -8.11 13.34
C ILE A 152 -15.62 -8.39 14.61
N ASP A 153 -15.32 -9.51 15.25
CA ASP A 153 -15.46 -9.60 16.68
C ASP A 153 -14.47 -8.60 17.27
N VAL A 154 -14.93 -7.36 17.39
CA VAL A 154 -14.21 -6.34 18.13
C VAL A 154 -14.38 -6.70 19.58
N TYR A 155 -13.57 -7.60 20.07
CA TYR A 155 -13.44 -7.83 21.49
C TYR A 155 -12.64 -6.67 22.06
N PHE A 156 -13.33 -5.87 22.80
CA PHE A 156 -12.74 -4.90 23.70
C PHE A 156 -12.09 -5.60 24.90
#